data_080e4f637b87a4d1a74ddd6b8df08f10
#
_entry.id   080e4f637b87a4d1a74ddd6b8df08f10
#
_cell.length_a   1.000
_cell.length_b   1.000
_cell.length_c   1.000
_cell.angle_alpha   90.00
_cell.angle_beta   90.00
_cell.angle_gamma   90.00
#
_symmetry.space_group_name_H-M   'P 1'
#
loop_
_entity.id
_entity.type
_entity.pdbx_description
1 polymer ?
#
loop_
_entity_poly.entity_id
_entity_poly.type
_entity_poly.pdbx_seq_one_letter_code
_entity_poly.pdbx_strand_id
1 'polypeptide(L)'
;LSHPIRAATYDGPVAEAEVPGSPPQAGGTPISGRAGPHRHRAEAGTSDPLDSALLDGRYLVQAKIASGGTSTVYRGLDVRLDRPVALKVMDSRYAGDEQFLTRFHLEARTVARLKNPGLVAVYDQGLDARHPFLVMELVEGGTLRELLAERGPMPPHAVVAVLRPLLGGLAAAHRAGLVHRDVKPENVLISDDGEVKIADFGLVRAVAAAGITSASVILGTAAYLSPEQVRDGQAGPRSDVYSVGILTYELLTGHTPFSGDSALSIAYQRLDRDVPPPSSVIDGVPTQFDEFVACATARDPAERYADAIEMSADLESIAEELALPDFRVPAPHNSAQHRSAVLHRSRIAQQPRPPVRHPTRELTREPGRWAEPVSAARPDAESEEYEYQPVSGQFAGISMDEFVWARQYARRMVLIWVAVVLAITGLVATAAWTIGSNLSGLL
;
A
#
# COMPACT_ATOMS: atom_id res chain seq x y z
N LEU A 1 35.74 44.77 26.16
CA LEU A 1 36.59 45.26 25.09
C LEU A 1 35.99 44.86 23.76
N SER A 2 35.32 45.84 23.16
CA SER A 2 34.63 45.72 21.88
C SER A 2 35.57 45.82 20.70
N HIS A 3 35.40 45.01 19.68
CA HIS A 3 35.90 45.36 18.32
C HIS A 3 34.88 44.85 17.26
N PRO A 4 34.47 45.70 16.31
CA PRO A 4 33.55 45.39 15.27
C PRO A 4 34.24 44.80 14.02
N ILE A 5 33.61 43.78 13.41
CA ILE A 5 34.08 43.20 12.15
C ILE A 5 33.40 43.97 10.98
N ARG A 6 34.27 44.52 10.10
CA ARG A 6 33.97 45.26 8.87
C ARG A 6 33.30 44.33 7.81
N ALA A 7 32.26 44.83 7.19
CA ALA A 7 31.72 44.33 5.94
C ALA A 7 32.70 44.70 4.78
N ALA A 8 33.03 43.71 3.95
CA ALA A 8 33.74 43.92 2.68
C ALA A 8 32.73 43.85 1.54
N THR A 9 32.49 45.00 0.94
CA THR A 9 31.82 45.18 -0.34
C THR A 9 32.77 44.80 -1.45
N TYR A 10 32.35 43.89 -2.34
CA TYR A 10 33.09 43.54 -3.55
C TYR A 10 32.32 44.15 -4.76
N ASP A 11 32.92 45.18 -5.34
CA ASP A 11 32.54 45.79 -6.60
C ASP A 11 33.30 45.12 -7.74
N GLY A 12 32.64 44.58 -8.74
CA GLY A 12 33.22 44.01 -9.94
C GLY A 12 32.33 44.27 -11.15
N PRO A 13 32.88 44.58 -12.32
CA PRO A 13 32.19 45.34 -13.38
C PRO A 13 31.23 44.49 -14.23
N VAL A 14 30.13 45.14 -14.62
CA VAL A 14 29.12 44.69 -15.57
C VAL A 14 29.73 44.73 -16.99
N ALA A 15 29.71 43.57 -17.66
CA ALA A 15 30.00 43.46 -19.08
C ALA A 15 28.69 43.42 -19.86
N GLU A 16 28.44 44.48 -20.68
CA GLU A 16 27.41 44.53 -21.70
C GLU A 16 27.72 43.52 -22.81
N ALA A 17 26.72 42.68 -23.16
CA ALA A 17 26.77 41.85 -24.35
C ALA A 17 25.64 42.25 -25.30
N GLU A 18 26.06 42.61 -26.50
CA GLU A 18 25.31 43.10 -27.65
C GLU A 18 24.21 42.13 -28.13
N VAL A 19 23.10 42.72 -28.58
CA VAL A 19 21.97 42.05 -29.26
C VAL A 19 22.24 42.08 -30.76
N PRO A 20 22.17 40.99 -31.53
CA PRO A 20 22.16 41.01 -32.98
C PRO A 20 20.74 41.01 -33.55
N GLY A 21 20.57 41.80 -34.54
CA GLY A 21 19.45 42.29 -35.31
C GLY A 21 18.42 41.31 -35.87
N SER A 22 17.25 41.89 -36.06
CA SER A 22 16.10 41.32 -36.78
C SER A 22 16.30 41.36 -38.30
N PRO A 23 15.79 40.37 -39.08
CA PRO A 23 15.64 40.50 -40.54
C PRO A 23 14.25 41.04 -40.95
N PRO A 24 14.07 41.48 -42.21
CA PRO A 24 13.05 42.42 -42.65
C PRO A 24 11.69 41.80 -42.98
N GLN A 25 10.67 42.65 -42.86
CA GLN A 25 9.28 42.42 -43.26
C GLN A 25 9.13 42.35 -44.78
N ALA A 26 8.38 41.33 -45.25
CA ALA A 26 7.80 41.31 -46.59
C ALA A 26 6.26 41.32 -46.47
N GLY A 27 5.62 42.24 -47.16
CA GLY A 27 4.19 42.45 -47.12
C GLY A 27 3.38 41.42 -47.90
N GLY A 28 2.15 41.20 -47.45
CA GLY A 28 1.14 40.33 -48.08
C GLY A 28 -0.24 40.65 -47.54
N THR A 29 -1.12 41.02 -48.42
CA THR A 29 -2.51 41.49 -48.37
C THR A 29 -3.48 40.63 -47.52
N PRO A 30 -4.55 41.22 -46.95
CA PRO A 30 -5.49 40.49 -46.08
C PRO A 30 -6.55 39.74 -46.87
N ILE A 31 -6.73 38.46 -46.54
CA ILE A 31 -7.90 37.67 -46.94
C ILE A 31 -8.82 37.54 -45.73
N SER A 32 -10.01 38.15 -45.86
CA SER A 32 -11.15 38.03 -44.96
C SER A 32 -11.63 36.62 -44.86
N GLY A 33 -11.41 35.97 -43.72
CA GLY A 33 -11.94 34.65 -43.35
C GLY A 33 -12.65 34.73 -42.00
N ARG A 34 -13.96 34.59 -42.02
CA ARG A 34 -14.89 34.61 -40.92
C ARG A 34 -14.56 33.45 -39.96
N ALA A 35 -13.89 33.73 -38.85
CA ALA A 35 -13.62 32.74 -37.79
C ALA A 35 -14.88 32.56 -36.94
N GLY A 36 -15.46 31.35 -37.03
CA GLY A 36 -16.45 30.88 -36.07
C GLY A 36 -15.80 30.55 -34.71
N PRO A 37 -16.54 30.57 -33.60
CA PRO A 37 -15.98 30.34 -32.27
C PRO A 37 -15.44 28.91 -32.18
N HIS A 38 -14.14 28.78 -32.05
CA HIS A 38 -13.50 27.55 -31.64
C HIS A 38 -14.02 27.18 -30.25
N ARG A 39 -15.00 26.27 -30.20
CA ARG A 39 -15.31 25.54 -28.97
C ARG A 39 -14.03 24.81 -28.58
N HIS A 40 -13.41 25.23 -27.49
CA HIS A 40 -12.44 24.41 -26.80
C HIS A 40 -13.13 23.07 -26.50
N ARG A 41 -12.76 22.06 -27.26
CA ARG A 41 -13.09 20.67 -26.97
C ARG A 41 -12.34 20.38 -25.68
N ALA A 42 -13.05 20.41 -24.56
CA ALA A 42 -12.54 19.90 -23.30
C ALA A 42 -12.03 18.49 -23.59
N GLU A 43 -10.76 18.27 -23.35
CA GLU A 43 -10.19 16.92 -23.35
C GLU A 43 -11.06 16.07 -22.46
N ALA A 44 -11.72 15.08 -23.06
CA ALA A 44 -12.46 14.08 -22.33
C ALA A 44 -11.42 13.32 -21.49
N GLY A 45 -11.25 13.70 -20.22
CA GLY A 45 -10.50 12.96 -19.26
C GLY A 45 -11.04 11.53 -19.28
N THR A 46 -10.16 10.55 -19.46
CA THR A 46 -10.49 9.15 -19.38
C THR A 46 -11.08 8.90 -18.00
N SER A 47 -12.41 8.74 -17.93
CA SER A 47 -13.09 8.41 -16.67
C SER A 47 -12.55 7.08 -16.16
N ASP A 48 -12.22 7.01 -14.88
CA ASP A 48 -11.78 5.76 -14.23
C ASP A 48 -12.90 4.72 -14.40
N PRO A 49 -12.61 3.51 -14.93
CA PRO A 49 -13.63 2.52 -15.24
C PRO A 49 -14.42 2.04 -14.01
N LEU A 50 -13.88 2.24 -12.81
CA LEU A 50 -14.55 1.88 -11.56
C LEU A 50 -15.27 3.09 -10.91
N ASP A 51 -15.22 4.26 -11.51
CA ASP A 51 -15.90 5.44 -10.95
C ASP A 51 -17.41 5.19 -10.84
N SER A 52 -17.96 5.35 -9.64
CA SER A 52 -19.37 5.07 -9.30
C SER A 52 -19.81 3.60 -9.43
N ALA A 53 -18.85 2.66 -9.57
CA ALA A 53 -19.15 1.22 -9.55
C ALA A 53 -19.61 0.78 -8.15
N LEU A 54 -20.49 -0.22 -8.12
CA LEU A 54 -20.96 -0.86 -6.90
C LEU A 54 -20.36 -2.27 -6.81
N LEU A 55 -19.27 -2.42 -6.08
CA LEU A 55 -18.59 -3.69 -5.91
C LEU A 55 -19.38 -4.62 -4.98
N ASP A 56 -19.55 -5.87 -5.40
CA ASP A 56 -20.31 -6.92 -4.69
C ASP A 56 -21.73 -6.46 -4.24
N GLY A 57 -22.35 -5.56 -5.01
CA GLY A 57 -23.65 -4.98 -4.66
C GLY A 57 -23.70 -4.24 -3.32
N ARG A 58 -22.55 -3.88 -2.74
CA ARG A 58 -22.46 -3.29 -1.40
C ARG A 58 -21.50 -2.10 -1.28
N TYR A 59 -20.38 -2.09 -1.98
CA TYR A 59 -19.35 -1.08 -1.78
C TYR A 59 -19.32 -0.10 -2.96
N LEU A 60 -19.88 1.09 -2.77
CA LEU A 60 -19.91 2.13 -3.79
C LEU A 60 -18.55 2.82 -3.90
N VAL A 61 -17.93 2.79 -5.06
CA VAL A 61 -16.70 3.54 -5.37
C VAL A 61 -17.04 5.01 -5.55
N GLN A 62 -16.41 5.91 -4.81
CA GLN A 62 -16.71 7.34 -4.81
C GLN A 62 -15.64 8.19 -5.47
N ALA A 63 -14.39 8.04 -5.06
CA ALA A 63 -13.27 8.83 -5.58
C ALA A 63 -11.95 8.07 -5.43
N LYS A 64 -11.07 8.23 -6.41
CA LYS A 64 -9.73 7.67 -6.36
C LYS A 64 -8.86 8.44 -5.37
N ILE A 65 -8.15 7.72 -4.49
CA ILE A 65 -7.17 8.25 -3.54
C ILE A 65 -5.77 8.11 -4.12
N ALA A 66 -5.37 6.87 -4.46
CA ALA A 66 -4.02 6.56 -4.93
C ALA A 66 -4.03 5.44 -5.96
N SER A 67 -3.03 5.41 -6.83
CA SER A 67 -2.81 4.34 -7.80
C SER A 67 -1.38 3.83 -7.69
N GLY A 68 -1.23 2.53 -7.54
CA GLY A 68 0.06 1.83 -7.55
C GLY A 68 0.20 0.89 -8.74
N GLY A 69 1.32 0.18 -8.82
CA GLY A 69 1.60 -0.77 -9.92
C GLY A 69 0.72 -2.03 -9.91
N THR A 70 0.10 -2.35 -8.79
CA THR A 70 -0.66 -3.60 -8.58
C THR A 70 -2.08 -3.39 -8.11
N SER A 71 -2.41 -2.19 -7.64
CA SER A 71 -3.72 -1.88 -7.07
C SER A 71 -4.01 -0.37 -7.13
N THR A 72 -5.28 -0.04 -7.05
CA THR A 72 -5.76 1.34 -6.87
C THR A 72 -6.59 1.41 -5.60
N VAL A 73 -6.38 2.46 -4.81
CA VAL A 73 -7.14 2.72 -3.59
C VAL A 73 -8.17 3.81 -3.85
N TYR A 74 -9.40 3.54 -3.46
CA TYR A 74 -10.52 4.46 -3.61
C TYR A 74 -11.15 4.78 -2.25
N ARG A 75 -11.66 5.98 -2.13
CA ARG A 75 -12.70 6.30 -1.15
C ARG A 75 -13.98 5.61 -1.59
N GLY A 76 -14.67 4.94 -0.70
CA GLY A 76 -15.95 4.28 -0.97
C GLY A 76 -16.93 4.41 0.18
N LEU A 77 -18.11 3.87 -0.04
CA LEU A 77 -19.20 3.80 0.95
C LEU A 77 -19.70 2.36 1.05
N ASP A 78 -19.74 1.80 2.24
CA ASP A 78 -20.50 0.60 2.55
C ASP A 78 -22.00 1.00 2.62
N VAL A 79 -22.74 0.76 1.55
CA VAL A 79 -24.15 1.21 1.45
C VAL A 79 -25.09 0.49 2.42
N ARG A 80 -24.68 -0.65 3.01
CA ARG A 80 -25.49 -1.37 4.00
C ARG A 80 -25.34 -0.80 5.40
N LEU A 81 -24.14 -0.32 5.74
CA LEU A 81 -23.82 0.23 7.06
C LEU A 81 -23.72 1.75 7.06
N ASP A 82 -23.93 2.39 5.90
CA ASP A 82 -23.80 3.85 5.70
C ASP A 82 -22.52 4.43 6.30
N ARG A 83 -21.38 3.76 6.03
CA ARG A 83 -20.08 4.21 6.55
C ARG A 83 -19.04 4.37 5.44
N PRO A 84 -18.19 5.38 5.53
CA PRO A 84 -17.05 5.53 4.62
C PRO A 84 -16.04 4.39 4.82
N VAL A 85 -15.44 3.93 3.72
CA VAL A 85 -14.44 2.87 3.68
C VAL A 85 -13.34 3.20 2.67
N ALA A 86 -12.16 2.61 2.84
CA ALA A 86 -11.15 2.55 1.81
C ALA A 86 -11.29 1.23 1.03
N LEU A 87 -11.33 1.32 -0.29
CA LEU A 87 -11.43 0.18 -1.20
C LEU A 87 -10.12 0.03 -1.94
N LYS A 88 -9.34 -1.00 -1.60
CA LYS A 88 -8.12 -1.35 -2.33
C LYS A 88 -8.47 -2.39 -3.38
N VAL A 89 -8.53 -1.96 -4.64
CA VAL A 89 -8.91 -2.78 -5.78
C VAL A 89 -7.65 -3.22 -6.51
N MET A 90 -7.47 -4.53 -6.63
CA MET A 90 -6.32 -5.13 -7.33
C MET A 90 -6.52 -5.06 -8.84
N ASP A 91 -5.41 -5.02 -9.58
CA ASP A 91 -5.44 -5.06 -11.04
C ASP A 91 -6.13 -6.34 -11.53
N SER A 92 -6.97 -6.21 -12.56
CA SER A 92 -7.77 -7.32 -13.12
C SER A 92 -6.95 -8.49 -13.67
N ARG A 93 -5.67 -8.29 -13.98
CA ARG A 93 -4.76 -9.36 -14.41
C ARG A 93 -4.52 -10.42 -13.32
N TYR A 94 -4.76 -10.11 -12.05
CA TYR A 94 -4.65 -11.07 -10.94
C TYR A 94 -5.91 -11.92 -10.73
N ALA A 95 -7.02 -11.57 -11.35
CA ALA A 95 -8.29 -12.29 -11.18
C ALA A 95 -8.28 -13.72 -11.72
N GLY A 96 -7.37 -14.03 -12.66
CA GLY A 96 -7.18 -15.37 -13.22
C GLY A 96 -6.13 -16.22 -12.52
N ASP A 97 -5.43 -15.68 -11.51
CA ASP A 97 -4.39 -16.40 -10.79
C ASP A 97 -4.96 -16.96 -9.47
N GLU A 98 -5.32 -18.25 -9.48
CA GLU A 98 -5.88 -18.94 -8.31
C GLU A 98 -4.91 -18.98 -7.12
N GLN A 99 -3.60 -19.03 -7.36
CA GLN A 99 -2.61 -19.03 -6.29
C GLN A 99 -2.54 -17.65 -5.64
N PHE A 100 -2.61 -16.58 -6.45
CA PHE A 100 -2.70 -15.23 -5.96
C PHE A 100 -3.96 -15.04 -5.11
N LEU A 101 -5.13 -15.40 -5.64
CA LEU A 101 -6.41 -15.23 -4.94
C LEU A 101 -6.45 -16.00 -3.62
N THR A 102 -5.95 -17.23 -3.60
CA THR A 102 -5.88 -18.05 -2.38
C THR A 102 -5.04 -17.38 -1.29
N ARG A 103 -3.86 -16.84 -1.65
CA ARG A 103 -2.98 -16.13 -0.72
C ARG A 103 -3.60 -14.82 -0.27
N PHE A 104 -4.14 -14.04 -1.21
CA PHE A 104 -4.83 -12.80 -0.94
C PHE A 104 -5.94 -12.97 0.11
N HIS A 105 -6.81 -13.98 -0.09
CA HIS A 105 -7.88 -14.29 0.85
C HIS A 105 -7.37 -14.76 2.22
N LEU A 106 -6.31 -15.55 2.27
CA LEU A 106 -5.73 -16.03 3.51
C LEU A 106 -5.09 -14.88 4.31
N GLU A 107 -4.29 -14.04 3.66
CA GLU A 107 -3.62 -12.89 4.28
C GLU A 107 -4.66 -11.88 4.79
N ALA A 108 -5.66 -11.53 3.98
CA ALA A 108 -6.72 -10.62 4.38
C ALA A 108 -7.50 -11.14 5.63
N ARG A 109 -7.83 -12.44 5.68
CA ARG A 109 -8.47 -13.05 6.86
C ARG A 109 -7.59 -13.01 8.10
N THR A 110 -6.28 -13.13 7.93
CA THR A 110 -5.33 -13.08 9.05
C THR A 110 -5.24 -11.66 9.60
N VAL A 111 -5.08 -10.66 8.71
CA VAL A 111 -5.05 -9.24 9.10
C VAL A 111 -6.37 -8.80 9.74
N ALA A 112 -7.53 -9.23 9.21
CA ALA A 112 -8.84 -8.88 9.75
C ALA A 112 -9.08 -9.33 11.20
N ARG A 113 -8.30 -10.30 11.71
CA ARG A 113 -8.36 -10.76 13.10
C ARG A 113 -7.50 -9.94 14.05
N LEU A 114 -6.57 -9.13 13.52
CA LEU A 114 -5.69 -8.29 14.33
C LEU A 114 -6.47 -7.09 14.86
N LYS A 115 -6.31 -6.84 16.16
CA LYS A 115 -6.91 -5.69 16.83
C LYS A 115 -5.81 -4.89 17.51
N ASN A 116 -5.39 -3.80 16.87
CA ASN A 116 -4.43 -2.86 17.44
C ASN A 116 -4.71 -1.46 16.87
N PRO A 117 -4.69 -0.40 17.68
CA PRO A 117 -4.93 0.96 17.20
C PRO A 117 -3.90 1.44 16.15
N GLY A 118 -2.67 0.91 16.18
CA GLY A 118 -1.62 1.18 15.18
C GLY A 118 -1.78 0.43 13.86
N LEU A 119 -2.89 -0.33 13.65
CA LEU A 119 -3.18 -1.04 12.42
C LEU A 119 -4.41 -0.47 11.73
N VAL A 120 -4.35 -0.35 10.41
CA VAL A 120 -5.55 -0.12 9.59
C VAL A 120 -6.41 -1.38 9.61
N ALA A 121 -7.66 -1.26 10.06
CA ALA A 121 -8.57 -2.40 10.16
C ALA A 121 -9.01 -2.88 8.77
N VAL A 122 -8.99 -4.20 8.56
CA VAL A 122 -9.61 -4.85 7.38
C VAL A 122 -11.02 -5.29 7.77
N TYR A 123 -12.01 -4.85 7.00
CA TYR A 123 -13.43 -5.11 7.26
C TYR A 123 -14.00 -6.26 6.43
N ASP A 124 -13.59 -6.33 5.15
CA ASP A 124 -14.14 -7.29 4.21
C ASP A 124 -13.18 -7.49 3.03
N GLN A 125 -13.44 -8.50 2.22
CA GLN A 125 -12.75 -8.80 0.97
C GLN A 125 -13.71 -9.41 -0.03
N GLY A 126 -13.46 -9.21 -1.31
CA GLY A 126 -14.31 -9.77 -2.35
C GLY A 126 -13.62 -9.88 -3.69
N LEU A 127 -14.36 -10.47 -4.63
CA LEU A 127 -14.01 -10.51 -6.05
C LEU A 127 -15.27 -10.08 -6.82
N ASP A 128 -15.22 -8.92 -7.44
CA ASP A 128 -16.31 -8.45 -8.31
C ASP A 128 -15.81 -8.46 -9.77
N ALA A 129 -16.54 -9.19 -10.61
CA ALA A 129 -16.18 -9.45 -12.00
C ALA A 129 -14.74 -9.97 -12.14
N ARG A 130 -13.77 -9.06 -12.36
CA ARG A 130 -12.35 -9.36 -12.51
C ARG A 130 -11.47 -8.54 -11.57
N HIS A 131 -12.04 -8.01 -10.51
CA HIS A 131 -11.33 -7.14 -9.58
C HIS A 131 -11.37 -7.71 -8.16
N PRO A 132 -10.30 -8.37 -7.70
CA PRO A 132 -10.16 -8.69 -6.29
C PRO A 132 -10.05 -7.38 -5.50
N PHE A 133 -10.73 -7.26 -4.37
CA PHE A 133 -10.70 -6.04 -3.58
C PHE A 133 -10.69 -6.31 -2.09
N LEU A 134 -10.15 -5.34 -1.34
CA LEU A 134 -10.20 -5.26 0.12
C LEU A 134 -10.99 -4.04 0.53
N VAL A 135 -11.78 -4.22 1.58
CA VAL A 135 -12.50 -3.14 2.27
C VAL A 135 -11.81 -2.87 3.60
N MET A 136 -11.35 -1.66 3.79
CA MET A 136 -10.55 -1.29 4.94
C MET A 136 -11.10 -0.04 5.62
N GLU A 137 -10.62 0.23 6.81
CA GLU A 137 -10.78 1.51 7.49
C GLU A 137 -10.30 2.64 6.58
N LEU A 138 -11.14 3.67 6.44
CA LEU A 138 -10.74 4.90 5.78
C LEU A 138 -10.10 5.82 6.82
N VAL A 139 -8.78 5.97 6.74
CA VAL A 139 -8.04 6.91 7.57
C VAL A 139 -8.11 8.28 6.89
N GLU A 140 -8.88 9.21 7.49
CA GLU A 140 -8.96 10.59 6.98
C GLU A 140 -7.74 11.37 7.45
N GLY A 141 -6.93 11.84 6.50
CA GLY A 141 -5.64 12.49 6.74
C GLY A 141 -4.69 12.27 5.57
N GLY A 142 -3.54 11.62 5.79
CA GLY A 142 -2.60 11.32 4.71
C GLY A 142 -1.51 10.34 5.11
N THR A 143 -0.49 10.24 4.25
CA THR A 143 0.65 9.34 4.46
C THR A 143 1.81 10.06 5.16
N LEU A 144 2.64 9.30 5.87
CA LEU A 144 3.89 9.80 6.45
C LEU A 144 4.85 10.32 5.36
N ARG A 145 4.79 9.74 4.14
CA ARG A 145 5.54 10.25 2.97
C ARG A 145 5.14 11.67 2.62
N GLU A 146 3.84 11.96 2.60
CA GLU A 146 3.32 13.29 2.31
C GLU A 146 3.71 14.28 3.43
N LEU A 147 3.69 13.85 4.68
CA LEU A 147 4.12 14.68 5.81
C LEU A 147 5.62 15.01 5.74
N LEU A 148 6.47 14.02 5.44
CA LEU A 148 7.91 14.24 5.23
C LEU A 148 8.19 15.19 4.06
N ALA A 149 7.47 15.04 2.96
CA ALA A 149 7.60 15.94 1.81
C ALA A 149 7.15 17.38 2.13
N GLU A 150 6.16 17.54 3.01
CA GLU A 150 5.63 18.85 3.42
C GLU A 150 6.52 19.55 4.46
N ARG A 151 7.08 18.80 5.42
CA ARG A 151 7.73 19.36 6.61
C ARG A 151 9.22 19.07 6.75
N GLY A 152 9.76 18.15 5.96
CA GLY A 152 11.15 17.71 6.10
C GLY A 152 11.38 16.78 7.30
N PRO A 153 12.64 16.69 7.79
CA PRO A 153 13.04 15.82 8.89
C PRO A 153 12.32 16.16 10.21
N MET A 154 12.16 15.14 11.04
CA MET A 154 11.42 15.23 12.30
C MET A 154 12.35 15.27 13.50
N PRO A 155 12.04 16.06 14.54
CA PRO A 155 12.77 16.00 15.80
C PRO A 155 12.50 14.67 16.54
N PRO A 156 13.42 14.23 17.43
CA PRO A 156 13.35 12.94 18.13
C PRO A 156 12.00 12.61 18.77
N HIS A 157 11.38 13.55 19.45
CA HIS A 157 10.07 13.34 20.08
C HIS A 157 8.94 13.08 19.07
N ALA A 158 9.01 13.69 17.88
CA ALA A 158 8.04 13.42 16.80
C ALA A 158 8.29 12.05 16.17
N VAL A 159 9.55 11.62 16.04
CA VAL A 159 9.93 10.27 15.60
C VAL A 159 9.36 9.22 16.55
N VAL A 160 9.53 9.38 17.86
CA VAL A 160 8.95 8.48 18.87
C VAL A 160 7.43 8.40 18.74
N ALA A 161 6.75 9.56 18.56
CA ALA A 161 5.30 9.60 18.40
C ALA A 161 4.79 8.84 17.15
N VAL A 162 5.60 8.78 16.08
CA VAL A 162 5.30 7.95 14.88
C VAL A 162 5.59 6.48 15.15
N LEU A 163 6.77 6.18 15.71
CA LEU A 163 7.23 4.80 15.85
C LEU A 163 6.46 3.99 16.91
N ARG A 164 6.02 4.62 17.99
CA ARG A 164 5.31 3.95 19.08
C ARG A 164 4.06 3.18 18.61
N PRO A 165 3.07 3.79 17.94
CA PRO A 165 1.93 3.05 17.42
C PRO A 165 2.30 2.11 16.26
N LEU A 166 3.27 2.46 15.42
CA LEU A 166 3.77 1.62 14.34
C LEU A 166 4.33 0.30 14.88
N LEU A 167 5.25 0.36 15.85
CA LEU A 167 5.84 -0.83 16.49
C LEU A 167 4.80 -1.62 17.26
N GLY A 168 3.84 -0.95 17.92
CA GLY A 168 2.70 -1.62 18.56
C GLY A 168 1.86 -2.45 17.58
N GLY A 169 1.61 -1.91 16.38
CA GLY A 169 0.92 -2.60 15.29
C GLY A 169 1.72 -3.79 14.75
N LEU A 170 3.01 -3.59 14.45
CA LEU A 170 3.90 -4.66 14.00
C LEU A 170 4.06 -5.76 15.04
N ALA A 171 4.16 -5.42 16.33
CA ALA A 171 4.23 -6.38 17.41
C ALA A 171 2.96 -7.26 17.50
N ALA A 172 1.79 -6.69 17.26
CA ALA A 172 0.55 -7.46 17.21
C ALA A 172 0.54 -8.44 16.01
N ALA A 173 1.07 -8.01 14.86
CA ALA A 173 1.22 -8.86 13.67
C ALA A 173 2.24 -9.98 13.88
N HIS A 174 3.43 -9.67 14.41
CA HIS A 174 4.48 -10.65 14.67
C HIS A 174 4.02 -11.76 15.63
N ARG A 175 3.28 -11.41 16.70
CA ARG A 175 2.65 -12.39 17.60
C ARG A 175 1.66 -13.33 16.89
N ALA A 176 1.02 -12.84 15.84
CA ALA A 176 0.11 -13.66 15.02
C ALA A 176 0.82 -14.44 13.90
N GLY A 177 2.16 -14.39 13.84
CA GLY A 177 2.96 -15.04 12.81
C GLY A 177 2.93 -14.30 11.45
N LEU A 178 2.50 -13.04 11.44
CA LEU A 178 2.42 -12.23 10.25
C LEU A 178 3.59 -11.24 10.18
N VAL A 179 4.23 -11.15 9.03
CA VAL A 179 5.32 -10.20 8.73
C VAL A 179 4.83 -9.19 7.70
N HIS A 180 5.09 -7.91 7.92
CA HIS A 180 4.60 -6.84 7.05
C HIS A 180 5.30 -6.80 5.69
N ARG A 181 6.65 -6.88 5.67
CA ARG A 181 7.52 -6.99 4.48
C ARG A 181 7.66 -5.74 3.60
N ASP A 182 6.85 -4.73 3.82
CA ASP A 182 6.83 -3.47 3.02
C ASP A 182 6.62 -2.25 3.95
N VAL A 183 7.35 -2.18 5.06
CA VAL A 183 7.33 -1.02 5.96
C VAL A 183 8.04 0.14 5.27
N LYS A 184 7.29 1.23 5.03
CA LYS A 184 7.77 2.46 4.39
C LYS A 184 6.80 3.61 4.66
N PRO A 185 7.20 4.88 4.49
CA PRO A 185 6.36 6.04 4.80
C PRO A 185 5.04 6.09 4.02
N GLU A 186 4.97 5.50 2.83
CA GLU A 186 3.74 5.43 2.03
C GLU A 186 2.66 4.55 2.67
N ASN A 187 3.08 3.55 3.47
CA ASN A 187 2.20 2.60 4.15
C ASN A 187 1.88 3.01 5.60
N VAL A 188 2.47 4.10 6.10
CA VAL A 188 2.14 4.68 7.41
C VAL A 188 1.18 5.85 7.20
N LEU A 189 -0.03 5.73 7.73
CA LEU A 189 -1.10 6.72 7.62
C LEU A 189 -1.21 7.53 8.90
N ILE A 190 -1.53 8.82 8.77
CA ILE A 190 -1.72 9.75 9.88
C ILE A 190 -3.11 10.35 9.69
N SER A 191 -3.99 10.14 10.67
CA SER A 191 -5.34 10.70 10.64
C SER A 191 -5.34 12.20 10.97
N ASP A 192 -6.41 12.91 10.63
CA ASP A 192 -6.62 14.30 10.99
C ASP A 192 -6.62 14.51 12.53
N ASP A 193 -6.95 13.44 13.27
CA ASP A 193 -6.86 13.40 14.73
C ASP A 193 -5.46 13.04 15.24
N GLY A 194 -4.46 12.85 14.38
CA GLY A 194 -3.08 12.56 14.74
C GLY A 194 -2.82 11.10 15.15
N GLU A 195 -3.76 10.18 14.88
CA GLU A 195 -3.53 8.75 15.03
C GLU A 195 -2.60 8.25 13.91
N VAL A 196 -1.61 7.45 14.28
CA VAL A 196 -0.69 6.82 13.33
C VAL A 196 -1.04 5.35 13.18
N LYS A 197 -1.21 4.89 11.94
CA LYS A 197 -1.58 3.51 11.63
C LYS A 197 -0.76 2.99 10.46
N ILE A 198 -0.39 1.71 10.50
CA ILE A 198 0.25 1.04 9.35
C ILE A 198 -0.80 0.27 8.54
N ALA A 199 -0.72 0.40 7.22
CA ALA A 199 -1.57 -0.24 6.23
C ALA A 199 -0.78 -1.25 5.39
N ASP A 200 -1.48 -2.04 4.60
CA ASP A 200 -0.91 -2.84 3.51
C ASP A 200 0.00 -4.00 3.92
N PHE A 201 -0.42 -4.81 4.90
CA PHE A 201 0.27 -6.05 5.27
C PHE A 201 0.36 -7.03 4.09
N GLY A 202 1.57 -7.49 3.81
CA GLY A 202 1.89 -8.76 3.10
C GLY A 202 1.35 -8.97 1.67
N LEU A 203 0.34 -8.23 1.24
CA LEU A 203 -0.36 -8.42 -0.05
C LEU A 203 0.57 -8.31 -1.28
N VAL A 204 1.71 -7.63 -1.13
CA VAL A 204 2.71 -7.47 -2.19
C VAL A 204 3.41 -8.79 -2.53
N ARG A 205 3.54 -9.72 -1.57
CA ARG A 205 4.20 -11.02 -1.83
C ARG A 205 3.37 -11.95 -2.71
N ALA A 206 2.04 -11.87 -2.63
CA ALA A 206 1.18 -12.59 -3.57
C ALA A 206 1.48 -12.18 -5.02
N VAL A 207 1.75 -10.89 -5.23
CA VAL A 207 2.12 -10.30 -6.54
C VAL A 207 3.53 -10.68 -6.99
N ALA A 208 4.53 -10.62 -6.10
CA ALA A 208 5.90 -10.98 -6.43
C ALA A 208 6.07 -12.47 -6.74
N ALA A 209 5.33 -13.33 -6.04
CA ALA A 209 5.34 -14.77 -6.29
C ALA A 209 4.65 -15.16 -7.61
N ALA A 210 3.81 -14.31 -8.18
CA ALA A 210 3.20 -14.48 -9.49
C ALA A 210 4.15 -14.08 -10.65
N GLY A 211 5.41 -13.73 -10.38
CA GLY A 211 6.42 -13.41 -11.41
C GLY A 211 6.22 -12.06 -12.12
N ILE A 212 5.34 -11.20 -11.61
CA ILE A 212 5.00 -9.92 -12.23
C ILE A 212 5.66 -8.79 -11.44
N THR A 213 6.92 -8.52 -11.74
CA THR A 213 7.67 -7.39 -11.19
C THR A 213 7.68 -6.24 -12.19
N SER A 214 6.81 -5.25 -12.00
CA SER A 214 6.92 -3.98 -12.73
C SER A 214 8.10 -3.16 -12.16
N ALA A 215 8.99 -2.70 -13.01
CA ALA A 215 10.20 -1.94 -12.63
C ALA A 215 9.90 -0.71 -11.75
N SER A 216 8.72 -0.10 -11.91
CA SER A 216 8.30 1.08 -11.13
C SER A 216 7.92 0.76 -9.67
N VAL A 217 7.40 -0.45 -9.38
CA VAL A 217 7.08 -0.89 -8.00
C VAL A 217 8.37 -1.18 -7.23
N ILE A 218 9.42 -1.65 -7.94
CA ILE A 218 10.71 -1.95 -7.34
C ILE A 218 11.43 -0.68 -6.87
N LEU A 219 11.24 0.47 -7.55
CA LEU A 219 12.05 1.67 -7.33
C LEU A 219 11.82 2.30 -5.94
N GLY A 220 10.57 2.49 -5.51
CA GLY A 220 10.25 3.10 -4.20
C GLY A 220 10.44 2.15 -3.01
N THR A 221 10.10 0.88 -3.17
CA THR A 221 10.21 -0.14 -2.12
C THR A 221 11.66 -0.58 -1.86
N ALA A 222 12.54 -0.51 -2.88
CA ALA A 222 13.92 -0.95 -2.78
C ALA A 222 14.72 -0.26 -1.66
N ALA A 223 14.35 0.97 -1.27
CA ALA A 223 15.04 1.73 -0.25
C ALA A 223 14.92 1.13 1.16
N TYR A 224 13.87 0.37 1.45
CA TYR A 224 13.55 -0.16 2.80
C TYR A 224 13.75 -1.67 2.95
N LEU A 225 14.02 -2.40 1.85
CA LEU A 225 14.23 -3.85 1.89
C LEU A 225 15.40 -4.22 2.82
N SER A 226 15.27 -5.28 3.56
CA SER A 226 16.39 -5.82 4.34
C SER A 226 17.40 -6.59 3.48
N PRO A 227 18.65 -6.79 3.94
CA PRO A 227 19.68 -7.54 3.21
C PRO A 227 19.21 -8.94 2.78
N GLU A 228 18.54 -9.68 3.66
CA GLU A 228 18.01 -11.02 3.36
C GLU A 228 16.86 -11.01 2.35
N GLN A 229 16.04 -9.95 2.33
CA GLN A 229 15.02 -9.80 1.28
C GLN A 229 15.65 -9.58 -0.09
N VAL A 230 16.75 -8.82 -0.15
CA VAL A 230 17.48 -8.57 -1.40
C VAL A 230 18.23 -9.82 -1.87
N ARG A 231 18.88 -10.56 -0.94
CA ARG A 231 19.69 -11.73 -1.26
C ARG A 231 18.86 -12.95 -1.61
N ASP A 232 17.90 -13.28 -0.76
CA ASP A 232 17.20 -14.57 -0.76
C ASP A 232 15.69 -14.45 -0.96
N GLY A 233 15.15 -13.24 -0.99
CA GLY A 233 13.71 -12.98 -1.05
C GLY A 233 12.96 -13.42 0.22
N GLN A 234 13.67 -13.79 1.29
CA GLN A 234 13.09 -14.21 2.55
C GLN A 234 12.82 -12.99 3.44
N ALA A 235 11.73 -13.07 4.20
CA ALA A 235 11.39 -12.03 5.16
C ALA A 235 10.85 -12.64 6.44
N GLY A 236 11.30 -12.09 7.57
CA GLY A 236 10.85 -12.42 8.91
C GLY A 236 10.58 -11.15 9.73
N PRO A 237 10.22 -11.28 11.03
CA PRO A 237 10.06 -10.12 11.92
C PRO A 237 11.27 -9.18 11.93
N ARG A 238 12.48 -9.73 11.84
CA ARG A 238 13.74 -8.96 11.76
C ARG A 238 13.91 -8.18 10.46
N SER A 239 13.19 -8.55 9.40
CA SER A 239 13.15 -7.75 8.15
C SER A 239 12.31 -6.49 8.32
N ASP A 240 11.17 -6.59 9.04
CA ASP A 240 10.36 -5.42 9.39
C ASP A 240 11.14 -4.49 10.34
N VAL A 241 11.88 -5.05 11.32
CA VAL A 241 12.79 -4.28 12.20
C VAL A 241 13.79 -3.47 11.38
N TYR A 242 14.44 -4.09 10.39
CA TYR A 242 15.37 -3.40 9.49
C TYR A 242 14.68 -2.24 8.75
N SER A 243 13.50 -2.49 8.19
CA SER A 243 12.75 -1.47 7.46
C SER A 243 12.32 -0.31 8.37
N VAL A 244 11.97 -0.58 9.64
CA VAL A 244 11.71 0.47 10.65
C VAL A 244 12.98 1.24 10.98
N GLY A 245 14.15 0.59 11.05
CA GLY A 245 15.43 1.27 11.23
C GLY A 245 15.74 2.26 10.10
N ILE A 246 15.55 1.84 8.83
CA ILE A 246 15.69 2.74 7.66
C ILE A 246 14.68 3.88 7.72
N LEU A 247 13.43 3.58 8.09
CA LEU A 247 12.40 4.61 8.28
C LEU A 247 12.80 5.60 9.36
N THR A 248 13.31 5.13 10.50
CA THR A 248 13.80 5.99 11.60
C THR A 248 14.91 6.93 11.13
N TYR A 249 15.88 6.39 10.40
CA TYR A 249 16.93 7.19 9.79
C TYR A 249 16.35 8.30 8.90
N GLU A 250 15.44 7.95 8.01
CA GLU A 250 14.81 8.92 7.10
C GLU A 250 13.98 9.97 7.85
N LEU A 251 13.24 9.58 8.89
CA LEU A 251 12.49 10.52 9.71
C LEU A 251 13.39 11.56 10.37
N LEU A 252 14.57 11.15 10.85
CA LEU A 252 15.53 12.02 11.51
C LEU A 252 16.30 12.91 10.52
N THR A 253 16.64 12.39 9.32
CA THR A 253 17.56 13.04 8.38
C THR A 253 16.86 13.66 7.15
N GLY A 254 15.63 13.27 6.87
CA GLY A 254 14.86 13.69 5.69
C GLY A 254 15.16 12.92 4.42
N HIS A 255 16.10 11.96 4.44
CA HIS A 255 16.43 11.12 3.28
C HIS A 255 16.85 9.71 3.68
N THR A 256 16.73 8.75 2.78
CA THR A 256 17.20 7.38 3.01
C THR A 256 18.73 7.28 3.02
N PRO A 257 19.33 6.33 3.78
CA PRO A 257 20.79 6.23 3.94
C PRO A 257 21.53 5.85 2.66
N PHE A 258 20.84 5.18 1.73
CA PHE A 258 21.42 4.73 0.47
C PHE A 258 20.76 5.44 -0.70
N SER A 259 21.58 5.91 -1.64
CA SER A 259 21.17 6.57 -2.88
C SER A 259 21.90 6.00 -4.09
N GLY A 260 21.31 6.10 -5.28
CA GLY A 260 21.92 5.59 -6.51
C GLY A 260 21.02 5.76 -7.72
N ASP A 261 21.58 5.50 -8.91
CA ASP A 261 20.93 5.74 -10.20
C ASP A 261 19.84 4.69 -10.55
N SER A 262 19.76 3.60 -9.78
CA SER A 262 18.76 2.56 -9.97
C SER A 262 18.34 1.92 -8.65
N ALA A 263 17.11 1.39 -8.61
CA ALA A 263 16.59 0.63 -7.48
C ALA A 263 17.49 -0.55 -7.09
N LEU A 264 18.08 -1.20 -8.08
CA LEU A 264 19.00 -2.32 -7.89
C LEU A 264 20.29 -1.87 -7.22
N SER A 265 20.87 -0.74 -7.67
CA SER A 265 22.05 -0.14 -7.04
C SER A 265 21.80 0.23 -5.59
N ILE A 266 20.64 0.83 -5.29
CA ILE A 266 20.22 1.17 -3.92
C ILE A 266 20.06 -0.11 -3.09
N ALA A 267 19.42 -1.15 -3.65
CA ALA A 267 19.18 -2.41 -2.95
C ALA A 267 20.49 -3.14 -2.60
N TYR A 268 21.48 -3.16 -3.49
CA TYR A 268 22.73 -3.89 -3.24
C TYR A 268 23.67 -3.20 -2.25
N GLN A 269 23.62 -1.87 -2.10
CA GLN A 269 24.49 -1.15 -1.16
C GLN A 269 24.38 -1.67 0.28
N ARG A 270 23.19 -2.09 0.73
CA ARG A 270 22.95 -2.62 2.08
C ARG A 270 23.57 -3.99 2.34
N LEU A 271 24.01 -4.70 1.30
CA LEU A 271 24.72 -5.96 1.47
C LEU A 271 26.17 -5.73 1.93
N ASP A 272 26.75 -4.59 1.55
CA ASP A 272 28.16 -4.29 1.73
C ASP A 272 28.44 -3.10 2.66
N ARG A 273 27.43 -2.25 2.91
CA ARG A 273 27.58 -1.00 3.69
C ARG A 273 26.62 -0.98 4.86
N ASP A 274 27.11 -0.47 5.99
CA ASP A 274 26.30 -0.19 7.16
C ASP A 274 25.58 1.16 6.98
N VAL A 275 24.47 1.33 7.67
CA VAL A 275 23.73 2.60 7.72
C VAL A 275 24.55 3.60 8.57
N PRO A 276 24.85 4.80 8.07
CA PRO A 276 25.59 5.78 8.85
C PRO A 276 24.76 6.29 10.04
N PRO A 277 25.39 6.76 11.12
CA PRO A 277 24.67 7.33 12.24
C PRO A 277 23.87 8.58 11.81
N PRO A 278 22.59 8.73 12.19
CA PRO A 278 21.81 9.94 11.91
C PRO A 278 22.47 11.24 12.39
N SER A 279 23.15 11.22 13.53
CA SER A 279 23.87 12.37 14.10
C SER A 279 25.01 12.86 13.21
N SER A 280 25.56 12.01 12.33
CA SER A 280 26.57 12.41 11.36
C SER A 280 26.04 13.28 10.21
N VAL A 281 24.71 13.36 10.08
CA VAL A 281 24.01 14.11 9.00
C VAL A 281 23.29 15.33 9.56
N ILE A 282 22.65 15.17 10.72
CA ILE A 282 21.88 16.24 11.38
C ILE A 282 22.43 16.48 12.77
N ASP A 283 22.99 17.65 13.00
CA ASP A 283 23.47 18.06 14.31
C ASP A 283 22.34 18.07 15.35
N GLY A 284 22.62 17.56 16.54
CA GLY A 284 21.65 17.54 17.66
C GLY A 284 20.76 16.32 17.72
N VAL A 285 20.92 15.33 16.83
CA VAL A 285 20.31 14.01 17.03
C VAL A 285 21.03 13.31 18.19
N PRO A 286 20.31 12.83 19.23
CA PRO A 286 20.89 12.11 20.34
C PRO A 286 21.56 10.80 19.90
N THR A 287 22.70 10.45 20.51
CA THR A 287 23.46 9.24 20.17
C THR A 287 22.68 7.95 20.42
N GLN A 288 21.70 7.95 21.31
CA GLN A 288 20.79 6.81 21.51
C GLN A 288 20.05 6.44 20.23
N PHE A 289 19.68 7.42 19.41
CA PHE A 289 19.06 7.13 18.10
C PHE A 289 20.07 6.59 17.07
N ASP A 290 21.36 6.92 17.19
CA ASP A 290 22.40 6.30 16.36
C ASP A 290 22.53 4.80 16.68
N GLU A 291 22.54 4.45 17.98
CA GLU A 291 22.59 3.07 18.47
C GLU A 291 21.33 2.30 18.09
N PHE A 292 20.15 2.90 18.25
CA PHE A 292 18.87 2.34 17.87
C PHE A 292 18.82 1.99 16.37
N VAL A 293 19.23 2.92 15.50
CA VAL A 293 19.30 2.72 14.05
C VAL A 293 20.33 1.66 13.69
N ALA A 294 21.53 1.72 14.30
CA ALA A 294 22.60 0.76 14.04
C ALA A 294 22.19 -0.68 14.40
N CYS A 295 21.58 -0.88 15.58
CA CYS A 295 21.05 -2.18 15.98
C CYS A 295 19.95 -2.66 15.02
N ALA A 296 18.96 -1.81 14.72
CA ALA A 296 17.85 -2.19 13.82
C ALA A 296 18.32 -2.54 12.41
N THR A 297 19.38 -1.88 11.91
CA THR A 297 19.86 -2.01 10.54
C THR A 297 21.14 -2.85 10.40
N ALA A 298 21.55 -3.59 11.44
CA ALA A 298 22.65 -4.53 11.36
C ALA A 298 22.48 -5.49 10.17
N ARG A 299 23.58 -5.80 9.44
CA ARG A 299 23.50 -6.66 8.25
C ARG A 299 23.14 -8.08 8.57
N ASP A 300 23.68 -8.62 9.68
CA ASP A 300 23.24 -9.92 10.20
C ASP A 300 21.91 -9.78 10.94
N PRO A 301 20.84 -10.47 10.52
CA PRO A 301 19.58 -10.46 11.24
C PRO A 301 19.69 -10.87 12.72
N ALA A 302 20.69 -11.71 13.08
CA ALA A 302 20.88 -12.15 14.45
C ALA A 302 21.32 -11.03 15.41
N GLU A 303 21.96 -9.99 14.89
CA GLU A 303 22.43 -8.82 15.63
C GLU A 303 21.36 -7.73 15.82
N ARG A 304 20.19 -7.89 15.19
CA ARG A 304 19.04 -6.97 15.30
C ARG A 304 18.14 -7.32 16.48
N TYR A 305 17.25 -6.40 16.84
CA TYR A 305 16.10 -6.73 17.67
C TYR A 305 15.37 -7.95 17.09
N ALA A 306 14.93 -8.88 17.95
CA ALA A 306 14.28 -10.11 17.52
C ALA A 306 12.95 -9.85 16.79
N ASP A 307 12.22 -8.83 17.24
CA ASP A 307 10.94 -8.42 16.70
C ASP A 307 10.59 -6.96 17.07
N ALA A 308 9.39 -6.52 16.69
CA ALA A 308 8.91 -5.18 17.02
C ALA A 308 8.62 -4.98 18.53
N ILE A 309 8.52 -6.04 19.33
CA ILE A 309 8.29 -5.93 20.78
C ILE A 309 9.58 -5.46 21.45
N GLU A 310 10.70 -6.13 21.14
CA GLU A 310 12.01 -5.78 21.67
C GLU A 310 12.42 -4.37 21.22
N MET A 311 12.24 -4.06 19.93
CA MET A 311 12.51 -2.73 19.37
C MET A 311 11.66 -1.64 20.03
N SER A 312 10.38 -1.92 20.34
CA SER A 312 9.49 -0.98 21.05
C SER A 312 9.95 -0.71 22.48
N ALA A 313 10.42 -1.74 23.18
CA ALA A 313 10.90 -1.61 24.56
C ALA A 313 12.14 -0.71 24.62
N ASP A 314 13.06 -0.83 23.68
CA ASP A 314 14.25 0.04 23.60
C ASP A 314 13.87 1.48 23.24
N LEU A 315 12.93 1.68 22.29
CA LEU A 315 12.42 3.01 21.95
C LEU A 315 11.82 3.73 23.17
N GLU A 316 11.05 3.01 24.00
CA GLU A 316 10.49 3.59 25.24
C GLU A 316 11.60 3.93 26.24
N SER A 317 12.61 3.07 26.40
CA SER A 317 13.76 3.36 27.25
C SER A 317 14.51 4.63 26.83
N ILE A 318 14.74 4.79 25.51
CA ILE A 318 15.34 6.00 24.95
C ILE A 318 14.48 7.25 25.21
N ALA A 319 13.16 7.11 25.01
CA ALA A 319 12.24 8.23 25.23
C ALA A 319 12.22 8.68 26.71
N GLU A 320 12.27 7.73 27.65
CA GLU A 320 12.35 7.99 29.09
C GLU A 320 13.70 8.62 29.48
N GLU A 321 14.82 8.05 29.01
CA GLU A 321 16.17 8.55 29.29
C GLU A 321 16.36 10.00 28.83
N LEU A 322 15.88 10.32 27.63
CA LEU A 322 15.97 11.66 27.04
C LEU A 322 14.84 12.59 27.51
N ALA A 323 13.93 12.13 28.36
CA ALA A 323 12.75 12.86 28.83
C ALA A 323 12.00 13.56 27.68
N LEU A 324 11.78 12.82 26.58
CA LEU A 324 11.14 13.37 25.38
C LEU A 324 9.67 13.71 25.67
N PRO A 325 9.19 14.90 25.28
CA PRO A 325 7.81 15.29 25.52
C PRO A 325 6.85 14.50 24.63
N ASP A 326 5.62 14.31 25.12
CA ASP A 326 4.54 13.79 24.30
C ASP A 326 4.28 14.71 23.12
N PHE A 327 4.05 14.10 21.96
CA PHE A 327 3.81 14.82 20.71
C PHE A 327 2.66 14.20 19.93
N ARG A 328 1.78 15.06 19.41
CA ARG A 328 0.73 14.65 18.48
C ARG A 328 1.21 14.88 17.07
N VAL A 329 1.28 13.82 16.27
CA VAL A 329 1.73 13.88 14.88
C VAL A 329 0.67 14.61 14.05
N PRO A 330 1.00 15.75 13.41
CA PRO A 330 0.03 16.43 12.57
C PRO A 330 -0.18 15.69 11.26
N ALA A 331 -1.41 15.64 10.75
CA ALA A 331 -1.67 15.14 9.42
C ALA A 331 -1.09 16.09 8.34
N PRO A 332 -0.69 15.59 7.17
CA PRO A 332 -0.29 16.42 6.04
C PRO A 332 -1.48 17.20 5.49
N HIS A 333 -1.29 18.49 5.18
CA HIS A 333 -2.37 19.36 4.70
C HIS A 333 -2.81 19.05 3.26
N ASN A 334 -1.86 18.68 2.39
CA ASN A 334 -2.07 18.45 0.97
C ASN A 334 -2.05 16.98 0.57
N SER A 335 -2.76 16.12 1.32
CA SER A 335 -2.79 14.69 1.05
C SER A 335 -3.64 14.30 -0.15
N ALA A 336 -3.38 13.12 -0.71
CA ALA A 336 -4.20 12.49 -1.74
C ALA A 336 -5.62 12.22 -1.22
N GLN A 337 -5.75 11.86 0.05
CA GLN A 337 -7.01 11.63 0.73
C GLN A 337 -7.86 12.92 0.80
N HIS A 338 -7.29 14.05 1.21
CA HIS A 338 -7.98 15.32 1.24
C HIS A 338 -8.45 15.75 -0.16
N ARG A 339 -7.59 15.59 -1.19
CA ARG A 339 -7.97 15.87 -2.59
C ARG A 339 -9.14 14.99 -3.05
N SER A 340 -9.14 13.69 -2.71
CA SER A 340 -10.22 12.78 -3.07
C SER A 340 -11.55 13.16 -2.39
N ALA A 341 -11.50 13.60 -1.12
CA ALA A 341 -12.66 14.05 -0.37
C ALA A 341 -13.26 15.35 -0.95
N VAL A 342 -12.42 16.28 -1.43
CA VAL A 342 -12.86 17.49 -2.12
C VAL A 342 -13.53 17.15 -3.46
N LEU A 343 -12.92 16.27 -4.26
CA LEU A 343 -13.50 15.81 -5.53
C LEU A 343 -14.85 15.13 -5.32
N HIS A 344 -14.97 14.29 -4.31
CA HIS A 344 -16.24 13.63 -4.00
C HIS A 344 -17.33 14.64 -3.61
N ARG A 345 -17.01 15.59 -2.73
CA ARG A 345 -17.95 16.67 -2.34
C ARG A 345 -18.37 17.54 -3.52
N SER A 346 -17.47 17.89 -4.41
CA SER A 346 -17.79 18.68 -5.60
C SER A 346 -18.71 17.94 -6.56
N ARG A 347 -18.53 16.62 -6.73
CA ARG A 347 -19.43 15.77 -7.55
C ARG A 347 -20.84 15.71 -6.97
N ILE A 348 -20.99 15.51 -5.66
CA ILE A 348 -22.29 15.53 -5.00
C ILE A 348 -22.99 16.88 -5.19
N ALA A 349 -22.26 18.00 -5.06
CA ALA A 349 -22.81 19.33 -5.24
C ALA A 349 -23.27 19.62 -6.68
N GLN A 350 -22.69 18.94 -7.67
CA GLN A 350 -23.06 19.06 -9.09
C GLN A 350 -24.19 18.12 -9.51
N GLN A 351 -24.54 17.12 -8.70
CA GLN A 351 -25.69 16.25 -9.00
C GLN A 351 -26.98 17.06 -8.92
N PRO A 352 -27.88 16.98 -9.93
CA PRO A 352 -29.19 17.62 -9.86
C PRO A 352 -29.89 17.13 -8.59
N ARG A 353 -30.27 18.05 -7.71
CA ARG A 353 -31.09 17.69 -6.56
C ARG A 353 -32.36 17.06 -7.08
N PRO A 354 -32.74 15.85 -6.60
CA PRO A 354 -34.04 15.30 -6.97
C PRO A 354 -35.13 16.33 -6.61
N PRO A 355 -36.12 16.50 -7.47
CA PRO A 355 -37.18 17.48 -7.22
C PRO A 355 -37.76 17.20 -5.84
N VAL A 356 -37.81 18.24 -5.00
CA VAL A 356 -38.43 18.15 -3.68
C VAL A 356 -39.88 17.74 -3.94
N ARG A 357 -40.22 16.49 -3.65
CA ARG A 357 -41.59 16.05 -3.65
C ARG A 357 -42.28 16.74 -2.48
N HIS A 358 -42.90 17.87 -2.75
CA HIS A 358 -43.85 18.44 -1.79
C HIS A 358 -44.86 17.36 -1.43
N PRO A 359 -45.13 17.09 -0.14
CA PRO A 359 -46.17 16.15 0.22
C PRO A 359 -47.49 16.72 -0.26
N THR A 360 -47.94 16.27 -1.42
CA THR A 360 -49.27 16.55 -1.93
C THR A 360 -50.23 15.55 -1.28
N ARG A 361 -50.78 15.93 -0.18
CA ARG A 361 -52.11 15.60 0.36
C ARG A 361 -52.04 15.52 1.89
N GLU A 362 -52.49 16.57 2.53
CA GLU A 362 -53.10 16.41 3.84
C GLU A 362 -54.31 15.49 3.68
N LEU A 363 -54.22 14.28 4.17
CA LEU A 363 -55.38 13.43 4.40
C LEU A 363 -56.12 14.05 5.58
N THR A 364 -57.15 14.83 5.25
CA THR A 364 -58.16 15.26 6.23
C THR A 364 -58.76 14.00 6.84
N ARG A 365 -58.41 13.77 8.10
CA ARG A 365 -58.96 12.65 8.88
C ARG A 365 -60.38 13.00 9.23
N GLU A 366 -61.39 12.41 8.54
CA GLU A 366 -62.75 12.49 9.01
C GLU A 366 -62.89 11.75 10.36
N PRO A 367 -63.41 12.39 11.41
CA PRO A 367 -63.64 11.72 12.67
C PRO A 367 -64.94 10.93 12.58
N GLY A 368 -64.87 9.62 12.62
CA GLY A 368 -66.06 8.81 12.88
C GLY A 368 -66.33 7.66 11.95
N ARG A 369 -65.63 6.55 12.19
CA ARG A 369 -66.19 5.19 12.10
C ARG A 369 -65.20 4.23 12.75
N TRP A 370 -65.43 3.88 13.99
CA TRP A 370 -64.82 2.74 14.61
C TRP A 370 -65.46 1.49 14.00
N ALA A 371 -64.74 0.79 13.11
CA ALA A 371 -65.08 -0.55 12.75
C ALA A 371 -64.62 -1.47 13.88
N GLU A 372 -65.51 -2.29 14.39
CA GLU A 372 -65.23 -3.33 15.38
C GLU A 372 -64.13 -4.26 14.90
N PRO A 373 -63.29 -4.79 15.80
CA PRO A 373 -62.24 -5.70 15.43
C PRO A 373 -62.82 -7.04 14.97
N VAL A 374 -62.74 -7.33 13.68
CA VAL A 374 -62.98 -8.67 13.15
C VAL A 374 -61.91 -9.59 13.74
N SER A 375 -62.36 -10.53 14.56
CA SER A 375 -61.56 -11.63 15.08
C SER A 375 -61.03 -12.45 13.89
N ALA A 376 -59.77 -12.22 13.50
CA ALA A 376 -59.13 -13.06 12.51
C ALA A 376 -58.67 -14.36 13.21
N ALA A 377 -59.34 -15.44 12.84
CA ALA A 377 -58.86 -16.79 13.12
C ALA A 377 -57.43 -16.95 12.58
N ARG A 378 -56.56 -17.42 13.42
CA ARG A 378 -55.19 -17.85 13.03
C ARG A 378 -55.33 -19.07 12.13
N PRO A 379 -54.75 -19.09 10.93
CA PRO A 379 -54.46 -20.35 10.27
C PRO A 379 -53.23 -20.97 11.00
N ASP A 380 -53.36 -22.20 11.37
CA ASP A 380 -52.30 -23.04 11.90
C ASP A 380 -51.14 -23.04 10.89
N ALA A 381 -50.03 -22.47 11.30
CA ALA A 381 -48.78 -22.62 10.59
C ALA A 381 -48.22 -24.01 10.90
N GLU A 382 -48.45 -24.95 9.98
CA GLU A 382 -47.66 -26.15 9.92
C GLU A 382 -46.18 -25.74 9.70
N SER A 383 -45.38 -25.95 10.73
CA SER A 383 -43.94 -25.86 10.66
C SER A 383 -43.42 -27.04 9.83
N GLU A 384 -43.15 -26.79 8.54
CA GLU A 384 -42.33 -27.70 7.76
C GLU A 384 -40.91 -27.64 8.35
N GLU A 385 -40.59 -28.62 9.17
CA GLU A 385 -39.30 -28.96 9.63
C GLU A 385 -38.49 -29.47 8.42
N TYR A 386 -37.64 -28.62 7.83
CA TYR A 386 -36.68 -29.04 6.81
C TYR A 386 -35.64 -29.91 7.46
N GLU A 387 -35.87 -31.22 7.40
CA GLU A 387 -34.90 -32.25 7.77
C GLU A 387 -33.73 -32.21 6.76
N TYR A 388 -32.60 -31.63 7.18
CA TYR A 388 -31.35 -31.62 6.42
C TYR A 388 -30.80 -33.04 6.34
N GLN A 389 -31.01 -33.72 5.22
CA GLN A 389 -30.34 -35.01 4.92
C GLN A 389 -28.95 -34.69 4.37
N PRO A 390 -27.87 -35.10 5.08
CA PRO A 390 -26.52 -34.97 4.55
C PRO A 390 -26.33 -35.93 3.37
N VAL A 391 -26.14 -35.38 2.18
CA VAL A 391 -25.75 -36.15 1.00
C VAL A 391 -24.30 -36.61 1.24
N SER A 392 -24.14 -37.88 1.57
CA SER A 392 -22.84 -38.52 1.77
C SER A 392 -22.06 -38.54 0.47
N GLY A 393 -20.89 -37.90 0.46
CA GLY A 393 -19.96 -37.94 -0.69
C GLY A 393 -19.58 -36.58 -1.29
N GLN A 394 -20.16 -35.46 -0.78
CA GLN A 394 -19.78 -34.11 -1.19
C GLN A 394 -19.35 -33.27 0.00
N PHE A 395 -18.18 -32.63 -0.10
CA PHE A 395 -17.75 -31.60 0.84
C PHE A 395 -17.80 -30.25 0.12
N ALA A 396 -18.63 -29.34 0.59
CA ALA A 396 -18.82 -27.99 0.01
C ALA A 396 -19.20 -27.97 -1.49
N GLY A 397 -20.01 -28.95 -1.95
CA GLY A 397 -20.48 -29.02 -3.33
C GLY A 397 -19.51 -29.67 -4.33
N ILE A 398 -18.35 -30.15 -3.86
CA ILE A 398 -17.34 -30.82 -4.69
C ILE A 398 -17.31 -32.30 -4.35
N SER A 399 -17.35 -33.18 -5.37
CA SER A 399 -17.28 -34.62 -5.15
C SER A 399 -15.91 -35.05 -4.67
N MET A 400 -15.86 -36.00 -3.73
CA MET A 400 -14.59 -36.52 -3.18
C MET A 400 -13.70 -37.18 -4.27
N ASP A 401 -14.26 -37.60 -5.37
CA ASP A 401 -13.53 -38.21 -6.49
C ASP A 401 -12.65 -37.17 -7.23
N GLU A 402 -13.06 -35.92 -7.31
CA GLU A 402 -12.27 -34.82 -7.89
C GLU A 402 -11.00 -34.53 -7.09
N PHE A 403 -11.06 -34.63 -5.74
CA PHE A 403 -9.89 -34.48 -4.88
C PHE A 403 -8.86 -35.59 -5.06
N VAL A 404 -9.31 -36.82 -5.29
CA VAL A 404 -8.43 -37.96 -5.51
C VAL A 404 -7.74 -37.84 -6.88
N TRP A 405 -8.47 -37.37 -7.89
CA TRP A 405 -7.95 -37.18 -9.25
C TRP A 405 -6.88 -36.06 -9.32
N ALA A 406 -7.13 -34.92 -8.69
CA ALA A 406 -6.17 -33.81 -8.63
C ALA A 406 -4.85 -34.22 -7.92
N ARG A 407 -4.94 -35.03 -6.87
CA ARG A 407 -3.76 -35.56 -6.14
C ARG A 407 -2.94 -36.55 -6.98
N GLN A 408 -3.61 -37.36 -7.81
CA GLN A 408 -2.93 -38.30 -8.72
C GLN A 408 -2.26 -37.56 -9.88
N TYR A 409 -2.89 -36.50 -10.40
CA TYR A 409 -2.33 -35.70 -11.48
C TYR A 409 -1.06 -34.96 -11.05
N ALA A 410 -1.07 -34.34 -9.87
CA ALA A 410 0.10 -33.69 -9.30
C ALA A 410 1.29 -34.64 -9.11
N ARG A 411 1.05 -35.88 -8.62
CA ARG A 411 2.11 -36.89 -8.49
C ARG A 411 2.68 -37.34 -9.83
N ARG A 412 1.86 -37.47 -10.86
CA ARG A 412 2.32 -37.83 -12.22
C ARG A 412 3.18 -36.74 -12.84
N MET A 413 2.81 -35.48 -12.65
CA MET A 413 3.61 -34.33 -13.14
C MET A 413 4.98 -34.27 -12.45
N VAL A 414 5.08 -34.49 -11.16
CA VAL A 414 6.36 -34.56 -10.44
C VAL A 414 7.24 -35.70 -10.99
N LEU A 415 6.68 -36.89 -11.22
CA LEU A 415 7.43 -38.01 -11.80
C LEU A 415 7.93 -37.71 -13.22
N ILE A 416 7.12 -37.02 -14.06
CA ILE A 416 7.53 -36.60 -15.41
C ILE A 416 8.69 -35.62 -15.32
N TRP A 417 8.63 -34.62 -14.42
CA TRP A 417 9.72 -33.67 -14.23
C TRP A 417 11.00 -34.33 -13.73
N VAL A 418 10.91 -35.27 -12.80
CA VAL A 418 12.07 -36.04 -12.33
C VAL A 418 12.69 -36.86 -13.47
N ALA A 419 11.88 -37.51 -14.30
CA ALA A 419 12.35 -38.26 -15.47
C ALA A 419 13.04 -37.33 -16.52
N VAL A 420 12.49 -36.15 -16.77
CA VAL A 420 13.10 -35.14 -17.66
C VAL A 420 14.46 -34.67 -17.13
N VAL A 421 14.55 -34.37 -15.84
CA VAL A 421 15.82 -33.95 -15.21
C VAL A 421 16.87 -35.05 -15.31
N LEU A 422 16.50 -36.31 -15.02
CA LEU A 422 17.40 -37.45 -15.13
C LEU A 422 17.86 -37.69 -16.56
N ALA A 423 16.97 -37.53 -17.56
CA ALA A 423 17.32 -37.67 -18.97
C ALA A 423 18.32 -36.57 -19.41
N ILE A 424 18.10 -35.33 -19.02
CA ILE A 424 19.01 -34.20 -19.31
C ILE A 424 20.36 -34.44 -18.63
N THR A 425 20.37 -34.87 -17.35
CA THR A 425 21.62 -35.16 -16.63
C THR A 425 22.38 -36.30 -17.29
N GLY A 426 21.70 -37.36 -17.72
CA GLY A 426 22.30 -38.47 -18.45
C GLY A 426 22.92 -38.03 -19.78
N LEU A 427 22.24 -37.15 -20.52
CA LEU A 427 22.70 -36.62 -21.80
C LEU A 427 23.94 -35.73 -21.64
N VAL A 428 23.98 -34.92 -20.62
CA VAL A 428 25.15 -34.08 -20.25
C VAL A 428 26.33 -34.97 -19.84
N ALA A 429 26.09 -36.01 -19.03
CA ALA A 429 27.13 -36.95 -18.61
C ALA A 429 27.73 -37.72 -19.79
N THR A 430 26.88 -38.21 -20.74
CA THR A 430 27.35 -38.92 -21.94
C THR A 430 28.11 -37.98 -22.88
N ALA A 431 27.67 -36.75 -23.05
CA ALA A 431 28.39 -35.73 -23.83
C ALA A 431 29.77 -35.42 -23.23
N ALA A 432 29.84 -35.24 -21.91
CA ALA A 432 31.09 -35.03 -21.18
C ALA A 432 32.05 -36.23 -21.32
N TRP A 433 31.51 -37.46 -21.20
CA TRP A 433 32.30 -38.69 -21.41
C TRP A 433 32.86 -38.82 -22.83
N THR A 434 32.04 -38.56 -23.84
CA THR A 434 32.49 -38.64 -25.26
C THR A 434 33.52 -37.55 -25.61
N ILE A 435 33.42 -36.38 -25.06
CA ILE A 435 34.42 -35.31 -25.21
C ILE A 435 35.71 -35.70 -24.50
N GLY A 436 35.63 -36.17 -23.23
CA GLY A 436 36.79 -36.58 -22.43
C GLY A 436 37.55 -37.79 -23.04
N SER A 437 36.82 -38.78 -23.58
CA SER A 437 37.46 -39.95 -24.18
C SER A 437 38.10 -39.67 -25.56
N ASN A 438 37.62 -38.68 -26.31
CA ASN A 438 38.24 -38.27 -27.59
C ASN A 438 39.40 -37.30 -27.40
N LEU A 439 39.51 -36.60 -26.28
CA LEU A 439 40.68 -35.72 -26.02
C LEU A 439 41.96 -36.49 -25.69
N SER A 440 41.85 -37.71 -25.11
CA SER A 440 43.00 -38.57 -24.81
C SER A 440 43.62 -39.22 -26.04
N GLY A 441 43.05 -39.06 -27.24
CA GLY A 441 43.61 -39.52 -28.52
C GLY A 441 44.32 -38.40 -29.31
N LEU A 442 44.38 -37.18 -28.82
CA LEU A 442 44.95 -35.99 -29.48
C LEU A 442 46.20 -35.44 -28.76
N LEU A 443 46.60 -36.05 -27.65
CA LEU A 443 47.85 -35.85 -26.93
C LEU A 443 48.72 -37.10 -27.07
#